data_b2994473e2c16fa938f602dce5f00e0c
#
_entry.id   b2994473e2c16fa938f602dce5f00e0c
#
_cell.length_a   1.000
_cell.length_b   1.000
_cell.length_c   1.000
_cell.angle_alpha   90.00
_cell.angle_beta   90.00
_cell.angle_gamma   90.00
#
_symmetry.space_group_name_H-M   'P 1'
#
loop_
_entity.id
_entity.type
_entity.pdbx_description
1 polymer ?
#
loop_
_entity_poly.entity_id
_entity_poly.type
_entity_poly.pdbx_seq_one_letter_code
_entity_poly.pdbx_strand_id
1 'polypeptide(L)'
;NMDMSVHMETMPAVGETVLGDGLGYQMGGKGANQACACGRLGGDVKILGCVGRDEFGSRQIESLGAAGGDALGLRQSPGLPTGTAVIYVDRNGDNSIVVIPGANRECGEQYLREQDELFRWCGIIVLQMEIPMEAVLYAARRGRELGKTVILNPAPAPDKLPDELLGLVDYLTPNETELAKLSGIAAVGQADLKRAARLLIGKGVKKVLVTLGEQGALLVDGETERLYPARQVESVDTTAAGDCFNGALATALAEGMAEDEAIRFANLAASLAVTRKGAQSSLPDREEVERLSGDNRERSA
;
A
#
# COMPACT_ATOMS: atom_id res chain seq x y z
N ASN A 1 -6.56 -8.82 4.48
CA ASN A 1 -5.91 -10.02 5.00
C ASN A 1 -5.84 -10.00 6.52
N MET A 2 -5.77 -11.18 7.12
CA MET A 2 -5.29 -11.35 8.50
C MET A 2 -3.82 -11.77 8.45
N ASP A 3 -2.95 -11.04 9.14
CA ASP A 3 -1.54 -11.36 9.24
C ASP A 3 -1.29 -12.15 10.52
N MET A 4 -0.81 -13.39 10.38
CA MET A 4 -0.47 -14.30 11.45
C MET A 4 1.04 -14.36 11.60
N SER A 5 1.61 -13.81 12.66
CA SER A 5 3.04 -13.91 12.94
C SER A 5 3.34 -15.09 13.87
N VAL A 6 4.22 -15.97 13.43
CA VAL A 6 4.72 -17.11 14.21
C VAL A 6 6.18 -16.85 14.54
N HIS A 7 6.47 -16.68 15.83
CA HIS A 7 7.83 -16.43 16.32
C HIS A 7 8.49 -17.72 16.74
N MET A 8 9.77 -17.87 16.41
CA MET A 8 10.54 -19.09 16.70
C MET A 8 12.05 -18.79 16.81
N GLU A 9 12.78 -19.67 17.44
CA GLU A 9 14.24 -19.53 17.58
C GLU A 9 14.97 -19.61 16.22
N THR A 10 14.57 -20.57 15.38
CA THR A 10 15.16 -20.82 14.05
C THR A 10 14.07 -21.27 13.08
N MET A 11 14.21 -20.89 11.80
CA MET A 11 13.32 -21.37 10.74
C MET A 11 13.43 -22.88 10.58
N PRO A 12 12.31 -23.63 10.49
CA PRO A 12 12.35 -25.09 10.29
C PRO A 12 12.89 -25.43 8.90
N ALA A 13 13.78 -26.43 8.86
CA ALA A 13 14.19 -27.08 7.62
C ALA A 13 13.10 -28.02 7.09
N VAL A 14 13.23 -28.48 5.84
CA VAL A 14 12.28 -29.45 5.25
C VAL A 14 12.28 -30.75 6.10
N GLY A 15 11.08 -31.11 6.59
CA GLY A 15 10.89 -32.31 7.45
C GLY A 15 11.17 -32.08 8.93
N GLU A 16 11.54 -30.87 9.34
CA GLU A 16 11.78 -30.51 10.73
C GLU A 16 10.53 -30.01 11.42
N THR A 17 10.39 -30.29 12.72
CA THR A 17 9.39 -29.71 13.61
C THR A 17 10.11 -28.87 14.66
N VAL A 18 9.82 -27.57 14.72
CA VAL A 18 10.32 -26.65 15.74
C VAL A 18 9.18 -26.18 16.66
N LEU A 19 9.54 -25.79 17.88
CA LEU A 19 8.61 -25.18 18.80
C LEU A 19 8.61 -23.66 18.54
N GLY A 20 7.43 -23.06 18.44
CA GLY A 20 7.29 -21.61 18.34
C GLY A 20 7.19 -20.97 19.73
N ASP A 21 7.68 -19.73 19.85
CA ASP A 21 7.69 -18.95 21.08
C ASP A 21 6.46 -18.04 21.21
N GLY A 22 5.79 -17.74 20.09
CA GLY A 22 4.63 -16.86 20.08
C GLY A 22 3.80 -16.93 18.80
N LEU A 23 2.54 -16.56 18.93
CA LEU A 23 1.59 -16.43 17.83
C LEU A 23 0.88 -15.08 17.96
N GLY A 24 1.01 -14.24 16.93
CA GLY A 24 0.34 -12.96 16.84
C GLY A 24 -0.69 -12.91 15.72
N TYR A 25 -1.71 -12.07 15.87
CA TYR A 25 -2.69 -11.78 14.85
C TYR A 25 -2.82 -10.27 14.68
N GLN A 26 -2.69 -9.78 13.45
CA GLN A 26 -2.82 -8.36 13.15
C GLN A 26 -3.70 -8.17 11.92
N MET A 27 -4.48 -7.09 11.92
CA MET A 27 -5.19 -6.65 10.72
C MET A 27 -4.17 -6.20 9.69
N GLY A 28 -4.19 -6.82 8.51
CA GLY A 28 -3.29 -6.56 7.41
C GLY A 28 -4.00 -6.52 6.06
N GLY A 29 -3.23 -6.71 5.00
CA GLY A 29 -3.69 -6.55 3.63
C GLY A 29 -3.52 -5.12 3.15
N LYS A 30 -2.77 -4.96 2.05
CA LYS A 30 -2.36 -3.64 1.53
C LYS A 30 -3.55 -2.73 1.26
N GLY A 31 -4.59 -3.23 0.58
CA GLY A 31 -5.79 -2.45 0.30
C GLY A 31 -6.49 -1.95 1.57
N ALA A 32 -6.62 -2.82 2.59
CA ALA A 32 -7.20 -2.45 3.87
C ALA A 32 -6.33 -1.46 4.65
N ASN A 33 -5.01 -1.68 4.68
CA ASN A 33 -4.07 -0.76 5.33
C ASN A 33 -4.11 0.64 4.69
N GLN A 34 -4.11 0.72 3.35
CA GLN A 34 -4.19 1.98 2.61
C GLN A 34 -5.53 2.68 2.83
N ALA A 35 -6.64 1.93 2.85
CA ALA A 35 -7.95 2.49 3.15
C ALA A 35 -8.05 3.01 4.61
N CYS A 36 -7.52 2.26 5.58
CA CYS A 36 -7.43 2.73 6.97
C CYS A 36 -6.58 4.00 7.10
N ALA A 37 -5.45 4.08 6.37
CA ALA A 37 -4.62 5.28 6.35
C ALA A 37 -5.40 6.48 5.77
N CYS A 38 -6.11 6.29 4.65
CA CYS A 38 -6.98 7.34 4.10
C CYS A 38 -8.01 7.83 5.11
N GLY A 39 -8.76 6.92 5.73
CA GLY A 39 -9.82 7.27 6.67
C GLY A 39 -9.29 8.00 7.91
N ARG A 40 -8.22 7.51 8.54
CA ARG A 40 -7.58 8.18 9.70
C ARG A 40 -7.05 9.57 9.37
N LEU A 41 -6.65 9.78 8.13
CA LEU A 41 -6.18 11.07 7.64
C LEU A 41 -7.32 11.98 7.15
N GLY A 42 -8.58 11.59 7.37
CA GLY A 42 -9.77 12.39 7.06
C GLY A 42 -10.26 12.26 5.62
N GLY A 43 -9.74 11.31 4.84
CA GLY A 43 -10.20 11.06 3.48
C GLY A 43 -11.56 10.35 3.46
N ASP A 44 -12.46 10.77 2.55
CA ASP A 44 -13.68 10.02 2.23
C ASP A 44 -13.30 8.82 1.36
N VAL A 45 -13.12 7.66 1.98
CA VAL A 45 -12.59 6.45 1.35
C VAL A 45 -13.62 5.32 1.35
N LYS A 46 -13.74 4.67 0.20
CA LYS A 46 -14.53 3.44 0.04
C LYS A 46 -13.63 2.33 -0.47
N ILE A 47 -13.73 1.16 0.15
CA ILE A 47 -12.95 -0.01 -0.26
C ILE A 47 -13.80 -0.97 -1.07
N LEU A 48 -13.26 -1.44 -2.19
CA LEU A 48 -13.76 -2.57 -2.96
C LEU A 48 -12.86 -3.77 -2.71
N GLY A 49 -13.42 -4.89 -2.28
CA GLY A 49 -12.66 -6.09 -1.96
C GLY A 49 -13.55 -7.23 -1.50
N CYS A 50 -12.93 -8.35 -1.14
CA CYS A 50 -13.64 -9.52 -0.66
C CYS A 50 -13.02 -10.06 0.64
N VAL A 51 -13.87 -10.41 1.59
CA VAL A 51 -13.50 -11.09 2.84
C VAL A 51 -14.32 -12.37 2.99
N GLY A 52 -13.88 -13.29 3.84
CA GLY A 52 -14.69 -14.47 4.20
C GLY A 52 -15.85 -14.12 5.14
N ARG A 53 -16.84 -15.01 5.23
CA ARG A 53 -17.86 -14.98 6.29
C ARG A 53 -17.32 -15.63 7.56
N ASP A 54 -16.20 -15.10 8.05
CA ASP A 54 -15.49 -15.61 9.21
C ASP A 54 -15.16 -14.46 10.18
N GLU A 55 -14.56 -14.80 11.32
CA GLU A 55 -14.16 -13.83 12.34
C GLU A 55 -13.17 -12.81 11.77
N PHE A 56 -12.23 -13.21 10.93
CA PHE A 56 -11.23 -12.33 10.35
C PHE A 56 -11.88 -11.31 9.40
N GLY A 57 -12.86 -11.73 8.59
CA GLY A 57 -13.62 -10.81 7.74
C GLY A 57 -14.42 -9.79 8.54
N SER A 58 -15.07 -10.23 9.63
CA SER A 58 -15.82 -9.34 10.52
C SER A 58 -14.89 -8.29 11.15
N ARG A 59 -13.74 -8.72 11.67
CA ARG A 59 -12.74 -7.82 12.26
C ARG A 59 -12.16 -6.84 11.25
N GLN A 60 -11.98 -7.23 9.99
CA GLN A 60 -11.55 -6.31 8.92
C GLN A 60 -12.58 -5.21 8.66
N ILE A 61 -13.87 -5.58 8.58
CA ILE A 61 -14.96 -4.62 8.38
C ILE A 61 -15.02 -3.62 9.55
N GLU A 62 -14.92 -4.11 10.79
CA GLU A 62 -14.91 -3.29 12.00
C GLU A 62 -13.71 -2.33 12.03
N SER A 63 -12.50 -2.83 11.69
CA SER A 63 -11.29 -2.02 11.68
C SER A 63 -11.35 -0.88 10.66
N LEU A 64 -11.86 -1.17 9.45
CA LEU A 64 -12.08 -0.17 8.41
C LEU A 64 -13.08 0.90 8.86
N GLY A 65 -14.20 0.50 9.43
CA GLY A 65 -15.19 1.43 9.98
C GLY A 65 -14.63 2.31 11.10
N ALA A 66 -13.87 1.72 12.02
CA ALA A 66 -13.20 2.46 13.10
C ALA A 66 -12.15 3.45 12.60
N ALA A 67 -11.53 3.18 11.45
CA ALA A 67 -10.61 4.09 10.79
C ALA A 67 -11.30 5.19 9.97
N GLY A 68 -12.63 5.24 9.93
CA GLY A 68 -13.39 6.21 9.13
C GLY A 68 -13.60 5.80 7.67
N GLY A 69 -13.27 4.56 7.30
CA GLY A 69 -13.49 4.04 5.95
C GLY A 69 -14.89 3.43 5.76
N ASP A 70 -15.41 3.51 4.55
CA ASP A 70 -16.67 2.88 4.17
C ASP A 70 -16.42 1.47 3.62
N ALA A 71 -16.89 0.47 4.37
CA ALA A 71 -16.75 -0.95 4.05
C ALA A 71 -17.98 -1.54 3.29
N LEU A 72 -18.95 -0.71 2.89
CA LEU A 72 -20.16 -1.20 2.17
C LEU A 72 -19.84 -1.87 0.84
N GLY A 73 -18.71 -1.51 0.22
CA GLY A 73 -18.19 -2.17 -0.97
C GLY A 73 -17.53 -3.52 -0.71
N LEU A 74 -17.35 -3.97 0.54
CA LEU A 74 -16.75 -5.28 0.81
C LEU A 74 -17.76 -6.39 0.61
N ARG A 75 -17.43 -7.36 -0.28
CA ARG A 75 -18.20 -8.59 -0.46
C ARG A 75 -17.75 -9.63 0.55
N GLN A 76 -18.72 -10.28 1.22
CA GLN A 76 -18.44 -11.44 2.06
C GLN A 76 -18.61 -12.72 1.27
N SER A 77 -17.53 -13.46 1.05
CA SER A 77 -17.54 -14.77 0.40
C SER A 77 -18.23 -15.81 1.29
N PRO A 78 -19.18 -16.58 0.75
CA PRO A 78 -19.77 -17.69 1.49
C PRO A 78 -18.91 -18.97 1.46
N GLY A 79 -17.92 -19.06 0.55
CA GLY A 79 -17.20 -20.29 0.27
C GLY A 79 -15.70 -20.22 0.53
N LEU A 80 -15.12 -19.02 0.59
CA LEU A 80 -13.68 -18.84 0.82
C LEU A 80 -13.42 -18.09 2.13
N PRO A 81 -12.39 -18.47 2.88
CA PRO A 81 -11.99 -17.75 4.09
C PRO A 81 -11.40 -16.39 3.72
N THR A 82 -11.34 -15.51 4.70
CA THR A 82 -10.59 -14.24 4.59
C THR A 82 -9.12 -14.51 4.24
N GLY A 83 -8.55 -13.70 3.34
CA GLY A 83 -7.14 -13.79 2.99
C GLY A 83 -6.24 -13.71 4.22
N THR A 84 -5.17 -14.50 4.24
CA THR A 84 -4.26 -14.61 5.39
C THR A 84 -2.82 -14.59 4.92
N ALA A 85 -1.96 -13.84 5.60
CA ALA A 85 -0.52 -13.93 5.49
C ALA A 85 0.02 -14.66 6.72
N VAL A 86 0.78 -15.74 6.52
CA VAL A 86 1.52 -16.44 7.58
C VAL A 86 2.96 -15.95 7.52
N ILE A 87 3.39 -15.27 8.58
CA ILE A 87 4.69 -14.61 8.68
C ILE A 87 5.51 -15.35 9.73
N TYR A 88 6.51 -16.10 9.29
CA TYR A 88 7.47 -16.74 10.17
C TYR A 88 8.56 -15.72 10.50
N VAL A 89 8.91 -15.59 11.78
CA VAL A 89 9.93 -14.65 12.26
C VAL A 89 10.88 -15.40 13.17
N ASP A 90 12.17 -15.42 12.84
CA ASP A 90 13.18 -16.02 13.69
C ASP A 90 13.74 -15.04 14.73
N ARG A 91 14.62 -15.52 15.61
CA ARG A 91 15.27 -14.69 16.66
C ARG A 91 16.11 -13.53 16.13
N ASN A 92 16.56 -13.58 14.87
CA ASN A 92 17.36 -12.53 14.25
C ASN A 92 16.46 -11.44 13.63
N GLY A 93 15.13 -11.69 13.57
CA GLY A 93 14.16 -10.84 12.88
C GLY A 93 14.05 -11.15 11.38
N ASP A 94 14.73 -12.20 10.90
CA ASP A 94 14.55 -12.67 9.52
C ASP A 94 13.14 -13.25 9.36
N ASN A 95 12.49 -12.95 8.22
CA ASN A 95 11.14 -13.41 8.00
C ASN A 95 10.96 -14.18 6.69
N SER A 96 9.95 -15.05 6.68
CA SER A 96 9.43 -15.74 5.50
C SER A 96 7.91 -15.66 5.51
N ILE A 97 7.32 -15.29 4.36
CA ILE A 97 5.90 -14.99 4.29
C ILE A 97 5.23 -15.90 3.28
N VAL A 98 4.12 -16.52 3.69
CA VAL A 98 3.21 -17.26 2.82
C VAL A 98 1.87 -16.56 2.79
N VAL A 99 1.44 -16.10 1.60
CA VAL A 99 0.13 -15.48 1.42
C VAL A 99 -0.88 -16.48 0.89
N ILE A 100 -2.00 -16.59 1.58
CA ILE A 100 -3.17 -17.37 1.17
C ILE A 100 -4.24 -16.34 0.76
N PRO A 101 -4.51 -16.14 -0.54
CA PRO A 101 -5.41 -15.09 -1.00
C PRO A 101 -6.85 -15.21 -0.47
N GLY A 102 -7.34 -16.45 -0.24
CA GLY A 102 -8.70 -16.65 0.23
C GLY A 102 -9.73 -15.92 -0.64
N ALA A 103 -10.65 -15.22 0.01
CA ALA A 103 -11.72 -14.46 -0.64
C ALA A 103 -11.23 -13.33 -1.58
N ASN A 104 -9.99 -12.86 -1.45
CA ASN A 104 -9.43 -11.87 -2.38
C ASN A 104 -9.46 -12.36 -3.84
N ARG A 105 -9.48 -13.69 -4.07
CA ARG A 105 -9.62 -14.27 -5.42
C ARG A 105 -10.97 -13.97 -6.07
N GLU A 106 -12.00 -13.67 -5.28
CA GLU A 106 -13.34 -13.32 -5.76
C GLU A 106 -13.49 -11.83 -6.09
N CYS A 107 -12.48 -11.01 -5.76
CA CYS A 107 -12.43 -9.61 -6.17
C CYS A 107 -12.03 -9.52 -7.66
N GLY A 108 -12.83 -10.13 -8.53
CA GLY A 108 -12.62 -10.17 -9.97
C GLY A 108 -13.33 -9.04 -10.72
N GLU A 109 -13.13 -9.00 -12.04
CA GLU A 109 -13.70 -7.97 -12.92
C GLU A 109 -15.23 -7.89 -12.81
N GLN A 110 -15.93 -9.03 -12.75
CA GLN A 110 -17.40 -9.06 -12.67
C GLN A 110 -17.89 -8.33 -11.41
N TYR A 111 -17.27 -8.58 -10.27
CA TYR A 111 -17.60 -7.87 -9.03
C TYR A 111 -17.37 -6.36 -9.15
N LEU A 112 -16.27 -5.94 -9.75
CA LEU A 112 -15.97 -4.51 -9.94
C LEU A 112 -16.95 -3.83 -10.90
N ARG A 113 -17.43 -4.52 -11.93
CA ARG A 113 -18.47 -4.02 -12.84
C ARG A 113 -19.78 -3.71 -12.11
N GLU A 114 -20.13 -4.50 -11.13
CA GLU A 114 -21.32 -4.29 -10.29
C GLU A 114 -21.19 -3.05 -9.39
N GLN A 115 -19.96 -2.53 -9.21
CA GLN A 115 -19.65 -1.37 -8.38
C GLN A 115 -19.39 -0.08 -9.19
N ASP A 116 -19.88 0.02 -10.44
CA ASP A 116 -19.60 1.15 -11.36
C ASP A 116 -19.92 2.53 -10.76
N GLU A 117 -20.92 2.62 -9.90
CA GLU A 117 -21.28 3.88 -9.22
C GLU A 117 -20.14 4.39 -8.33
N LEU A 118 -19.38 3.50 -7.68
CA LEU A 118 -18.24 3.89 -6.85
C LEU A 118 -17.06 4.39 -7.70
N PHE A 119 -16.87 3.84 -8.89
CA PHE A 119 -15.89 4.37 -9.86
C PHE A 119 -16.28 5.77 -10.35
N ARG A 120 -17.56 6.05 -10.52
CA ARG A 120 -18.03 7.39 -10.89
C ARG A 120 -17.88 8.39 -9.75
N TRP A 121 -18.15 7.94 -8.53
CA TRP A 121 -18.10 8.77 -7.33
C TRP A 121 -16.68 9.23 -6.98
N CYS A 122 -15.67 8.36 -7.01
CA CYS A 122 -14.33 8.68 -6.55
C CYS A 122 -13.59 9.66 -7.48
N GLY A 123 -12.63 10.39 -6.94
CA GLY A 123 -11.65 11.19 -7.70
C GLY A 123 -10.38 10.42 -7.99
N ILE A 124 -10.01 9.54 -7.08
CA ILE A 124 -8.75 8.77 -7.10
C ILE A 124 -9.05 7.30 -6.89
N ILE A 125 -8.36 6.44 -7.61
CA ILE A 125 -8.38 4.98 -7.47
C ILE A 125 -7.00 4.52 -7.05
N VAL A 126 -6.92 3.82 -5.91
CA VAL A 126 -5.67 3.26 -5.38
C VAL A 126 -5.71 1.75 -5.51
N LEU A 127 -4.72 1.18 -6.18
CA LEU A 127 -4.63 -0.24 -6.54
C LEU A 127 -3.38 -0.88 -5.93
N GLN A 128 -3.48 -2.16 -5.61
CA GLN A 128 -2.37 -3.00 -5.15
C GLN A 128 -2.41 -4.34 -5.91
N MET A 129 -1.46 -5.24 -5.62
CA MET A 129 -1.31 -6.50 -6.35
C MET A 129 -1.73 -7.73 -5.53
N GLU A 130 -2.72 -7.57 -4.63
CA GLU A 130 -3.25 -8.66 -3.79
C GLU A 130 -4.61 -9.20 -4.24
N ILE A 131 -5.12 -8.70 -5.36
CA ILE A 131 -6.33 -9.17 -6.04
C ILE A 131 -5.97 -9.67 -7.46
N PRO A 132 -6.88 -10.36 -8.17
CA PRO A 132 -6.60 -10.83 -9.54
C PRO A 132 -6.17 -9.70 -10.48
N MET A 133 -5.17 -9.97 -11.31
CA MET A 133 -4.59 -8.99 -12.25
C MET A 133 -5.64 -8.40 -13.21
N GLU A 134 -6.61 -9.22 -13.65
CA GLU A 134 -7.70 -8.75 -14.50
C GLU A 134 -8.58 -7.71 -13.81
N ALA A 135 -8.75 -7.80 -12.49
CA ALA A 135 -9.49 -6.82 -11.71
C ALA A 135 -8.70 -5.50 -11.59
N VAL A 136 -7.39 -5.58 -11.34
CA VAL A 136 -6.51 -4.41 -11.31
C VAL A 136 -6.54 -3.70 -12.66
N LEU A 137 -6.43 -4.44 -13.76
CA LEU A 137 -6.47 -3.91 -15.11
C LEU A 137 -7.82 -3.26 -15.44
N TYR A 138 -8.92 -3.93 -15.08
CA TYR A 138 -10.27 -3.38 -15.25
C TYR A 138 -10.44 -2.07 -14.47
N ALA A 139 -10.04 -2.03 -13.20
CA ALA A 139 -10.16 -0.83 -12.37
C ALA A 139 -9.35 0.34 -12.93
N ALA A 140 -8.13 0.08 -13.42
CA ALA A 140 -7.29 1.10 -14.04
C ALA A 140 -7.90 1.62 -15.35
N ARG A 141 -8.42 0.74 -16.23
CA ARG A 141 -9.13 1.13 -17.46
C ARG A 141 -10.34 1.99 -17.12
N ARG A 142 -11.16 1.53 -16.17
CA ARG A 142 -12.37 2.25 -15.78
C ARG A 142 -12.06 3.62 -15.19
N GLY A 143 -11.00 3.71 -14.38
CA GLY A 143 -10.49 4.98 -13.87
C GLY A 143 -10.11 5.93 -15.00
N ARG A 144 -9.34 5.46 -15.98
CA ARG A 144 -8.93 6.27 -17.13
C ARG A 144 -10.11 6.72 -17.98
N GLU A 145 -11.09 5.85 -18.26
CA GLU A 145 -12.32 6.19 -19.00
C GLU A 145 -13.12 7.31 -18.31
N LEU A 146 -13.13 7.32 -16.99
CA LEU A 146 -13.85 8.30 -16.17
C LEU A 146 -13.00 9.53 -15.79
N GLY A 147 -11.76 9.64 -16.32
CA GLY A 147 -10.87 10.76 -16.02
C GLY A 147 -10.38 10.81 -14.57
N LYS A 148 -10.32 9.67 -13.89
CA LYS A 148 -9.85 9.56 -12.51
C LYS A 148 -8.33 9.44 -12.45
N THR A 149 -7.74 9.87 -11.33
CA THR A 149 -6.34 9.60 -11.04
C THR A 149 -6.16 8.15 -10.59
N VAL A 150 -5.22 7.43 -11.19
CA VAL A 150 -4.90 6.04 -10.86
C VAL A 150 -3.54 5.96 -10.19
N ILE A 151 -3.52 5.54 -8.93
CA ILE A 151 -2.32 5.24 -8.15
C ILE A 151 -2.18 3.72 -8.07
N LEU A 152 -1.05 3.18 -8.51
CA LEU A 152 -0.74 1.76 -8.39
C LEU A 152 0.46 1.56 -7.46
N ASN A 153 0.21 0.95 -6.32
CA ASN A 153 1.26 0.36 -5.50
C ASN A 153 1.52 -1.06 -5.99
N PRO A 154 2.65 -1.33 -6.67
CA PRO A 154 2.87 -2.61 -7.34
C PRO A 154 3.35 -3.70 -6.36
N ALA A 155 2.72 -3.77 -5.20
CA ALA A 155 3.10 -4.65 -4.08
C ALA A 155 2.02 -5.70 -3.80
N PRO A 156 2.39 -6.99 -3.64
CA PRO A 156 3.71 -7.57 -3.93
C PRO A 156 4.03 -7.53 -5.43
N ALA A 157 5.25 -7.14 -5.78
CA ALA A 157 5.60 -6.96 -7.19
C ALA A 157 5.56 -8.31 -7.95
N PRO A 158 4.78 -8.41 -9.05
CA PRO A 158 4.86 -9.54 -9.96
C PRO A 158 6.18 -9.49 -10.76
N ASP A 159 6.49 -10.56 -11.48
CA ASP A 159 7.69 -10.57 -12.34
C ASP A 159 7.58 -9.55 -13.48
N LYS A 160 6.36 -9.29 -13.95
CA LYS A 160 6.06 -8.30 -14.98
C LYS A 160 4.66 -7.73 -14.81
N LEU A 161 4.51 -6.43 -15.00
CA LEU A 161 3.22 -5.78 -15.19
C LEU A 161 2.86 -5.73 -16.68
N PRO A 162 1.58 -5.90 -17.06
CA PRO A 162 1.13 -5.68 -18.43
C PRO A 162 1.47 -4.25 -18.89
N ASP A 163 2.03 -4.09 -20.09
CA ASP A 163 2.35 -2.77 -20.64
C ASP A 163 1.10 -1.89 -20.76
N GLU A 164 -0.06 -2.51 -21.03
CA GLU A 164 -1.35 -1.82 -21.00
C GLU A 164 -1.64 -1.20 -19.63
N LEU A 165 -1.43 -1.94 -18.54
CA LEU A 165 -1.66 -1.42 -17.19
C LEU A 165 -0.76 -0.22 -16.90
N LEU A 166 0.52 -0.30 -17.29
CA LEU A 166 1.46 0.81 -17.11
C LEU A 166 0.98 2.08 -17.80
N GLY A 167 0.39 1.98 -19.00
CA GLY A 167 -0.18 3.12 -19.73
C GLY A 167 -1.42 3.76 -19.10
N LEU A 168 -2.02 3.11 -18.11
CA LEU A 168 -3.23 3.58 -17.41
C LEU A 168 -2.91 4.25 -16.06
N VAL A 169 -1.67 4.13 -15.57
CA VAL A 169 -1.26 4.55 -14.23
C VAL A 169 -0.72 5.99 -14.24
N ASP A 170 -1.25 6.83 -13.37
CA ASP A 170 -0.74 8.19 -13.16
C ASP A 170 0.45 8.20 -12.19
N TYR A 171 0.35 7.47 -11.08
CA TYR A 171 1.42 7.30 -10.10
C TYR A 171 1.70 5.82 -9.86
N LEU A 172 2.90 5.37 -10.18
CA LEU A 172 3.40 4.06 -9.77
C LEU A 172 4.29 4.26 -8.54
N THR A 173 3.99 3.56 -7.43
CA THR A 173 4.63 3.78 -6.13
C THR A 173 5.41 2.55 -5.63
N PRO A 174 6.44 2.09 -6.35
CA PRO A 174 7.26 0.96 -5.91
C PRO A 174 8.22 1.38 -4.80
N ASN A 175 8.65 0.42 -3.98
CA ASN A 175 9.90 0.54 -3.25
C ASN A 175 11.09 0.16 -4.16
N GLU A 176 12.34 0.23 -3.62
CA GLU A 176 13.56 -0.04 -4.38
C GLU A 176 13.59 -1.48 -4.94
N THR A 177 13.18 -2.46 -4.14
CA THR A 177 13.15 -3.88 -4.53
C THR A 177 12.10 -4.13 -5.61
N GLU A 178 10.91 -3.56 -5.46
CA GLU A 178 9.81 -3.66 -6.43
C GLU A 178 10.19 -2.97 -7.74
N LEU A 179 10.81 -1.79 -7.67
CA LEU A 179 11.30 -1.07 -8.84
C LEU A 179 12.36 -1.88 -9.58
N ALA A 180 13.32 -2.46 -8.85
CA ALA A 180 14.35 -3.31 -9.44
C ALA A 180 13.74 -4.54 -10.15
N LYS A 181 12.78 -5.20 -9.50
CA LYS A 181 12.09 -6.35 -10.07
C LYS A 181 11.32 -6.01 -11.36
N LEU A 182 10.54 -4.94 -11.35
CA LEU A 182 9.70 -4.52 -12.48
C LEU A 182 10.50 -3.98 -13.67
N SER A 183 11.63 -3.34 -13.40
CA SER A 183 12.49 -2.77 -14.43
C SER A 183 13.54 -3.75 -14.97
N GLY A 184 13.90 -4.77 -14.18
CA GLY A 184 15.05 -5.65 -14.45
C GLY A 184 16.41 -4.95 -14.22
N ILE A 185 16.44 -3.76 -13.59
CA ILE A 185 17.64 -2.99 -13.30
C ILE A 185 17.91 -3.07 -11.79
N ALA A 186 19.07 -3.59 -11.39
CA ALA A 186 19.47 -3.61 -9.98
C ALA A 186 19.56 -2.15 -9.45
N ALA A 187 18.83 -1.87 -8.39
CA ALA A 187 18.76 -0.54 -7.78
C ALA A 187 19.85 -0.40 -6.70
N VAL A 188 21.09 -0.14 -7.14
CA VAL A 188 22.26 -0.05 -6.22
C VAL A 188 22.53 1.41 -5.78
N GLY A 189 21.90 2.39 -6.40
CA GLY A 189 22.06 3.80 -6.06
C GLY A 189 21.08 4.69 -6.83
N GLN A 190 21.09 5.99 -6.51
CA GLN A 190 20.14 6.94 -7.09
C GLN A 190 20.14 6.97 -8.63
N ALA A 191 21.29 6.81 -9.27
CA ALA A 191 21.39 6.79 -10.73
C ALA A 191 20.64 5.59 -11.34
N ASP A 192 20.73 4.42 -10.69
CA ASP A 192 20.02 3.21 -11.14
C ASP A 192 18.52 3.32 -10.88
N LEU A 193 18.12 3.85 -9.72
CA LEU A 193 16.70 4.12 -9.42
C LEU A 193 16.06 5.04 -10.46
N LYS A 194 16.75 6.13 -10.83
CA LYS A 194 16.28 7.06 -11.86
C LYS A 194 16.18 6.38 -13.23
N ARG A 195 17.19 5.58 -13.60
CA ARG A 195 17.19 4.81 -14.86
C ARG A 195 16.05 3.79 -14.90
N ALA A 196 15.82 3.07 -13.80
CA ALA A 196 14.74 2.11 -13.66
C ALA A 196 13.36 2.79 -13.77
N ALA A 197 13.17 3.91 -13.08
CA ALA A 197 11.95 4.70 -13.13
C ALA A 197 11.67 5.23 -14.55
N ARG A 198 12.67 5.79 -15.23
CA ARG A 198 12.54 6.27 -16.62
C ARG A 198 12.17 5.15 -17.61
N LEU A 199 12.67 3.92 -17.37
CA LEU A 199 12.29 2.76 -18.19
C LEU A 199 10.78 2.48 -18.06
N LEU A 200 10.21 2.54 -16.86
CA LEU A 200 8.77 2.34 -16.64
C LEU A 200 7.93 3.49 -17.20
N ILE A 201 8.43 4.72 -17.12
CA ILE A 201 7.82 5.90 -17.78
C ILE A 201 7.81 5.70 -19.31
N GLY A 202 8.90 5.21 -19.87
CA GLY A 202 8.97 4.86 -21.30
C GLY A 202 7.99 3.77 -21.74
N LYS A 203 7.45 2.98 -20.78
CA LYS A 203 6.38 2.00 -21.01
C LYS A 203 4.97 2.57 -20.80
N GLY A 204 4.83 3.84 -20.45
CA GLY A 204 3.55 4.54 -20.39
C GLY A 204 3.11 5.08 -19.02
N VAL A 205 3.79 4.73 -17.93
CA VAL A 205 3.51 5.32 -16.61
C VAL A 205 3.78 6.82 -16.64
N LYS A 206 2.89 7.64 -16.11
CA LYS A 206 3.11 9.10 -16.11
C LYS A 206 4.20 9.51 -15.12
N LYS A 207 4.14 8.99 -13.89
CA LYS A 207 5.04 9.33 -12.80
C LYS A 207 5.40 8.09 -11.98
N VAL A 208 6.67 7.96 -11.64
CA VAL A 208 7.15 6.92 -10.72
C VAL A 208 7.62 7.60 -9.43
N LEU A 209 7.01 7.22 -8.32
CA LEU A 209 7.30 7.76 -7.00
C LEU A 209 7.87 6.63 -6.14
N VAL A 210 9.20 6.54 -6.11
CA VAL A 210 9.92 5.45 -5.44
C VAL A 210 10.02 5.74 -3.95
N THR A 211 9.53 4.86 -3.09
CA THR A 211 9.74 4.95 -1.64
C THR A 211 11.11 4.39 -1.26
N LEU A 212 11.90 5.16 -0.48
CA LEU A 212 13.30 4.92 -0.16
C LEU A 212 13.54 4.75 1.36
N GLY A 213 12.53 4.29 2.10
CA GLY A 213 12.60 4.15 3.55
C GLY A 213 12.99 5.45 4.24
N GLU A 214 14.04 5.44 5.05
CA GLU A 214 14.54 6.61 5.80
C GLU A 214 15.01 7.77 4.93
N GLN A 215 15.31 7.53 3.65
CA GLN A 215 15.69 8.57 2.71
C GLN A 215 14.46 9.33 2.14
N GLY A 216 13.24 8.81 2.32
CA GLY A 216 12.00 9.44 1.88
C GLY A 216 11.46 8.90 0.56
N ALA A 217 11.21 9.76 -0.42
CA ALA A 217 10.65 9.37 -1.71
C ALA A 217 11.31 10.12 -2.88
N LEU A 218 11.55 9.42 -3.99
CA LEU A 218 12.08 9.98 -5.22
C LEU A 218 10.96 10.02 -6.28
N LEU A 219 10.52 11.21 -6.66
CA LEU A 219 9.65 11.42 -7.81
C LEU A 219 10.49 11.49 -9.09
N VAL A 220 10.08 10.72 -10.08
CA VAL A 220 10.58 10.80 -11.46
C VAL A 220 9.38 10.92 -12.39
N ASP A 221 9.37 11.94 -13.22
CA ASP A 221 8.44 12.11 -14.33
C ASP A 221 9.19 12.35 -15.65
N GLY A 222 8.50 12.78 -16.70
CA GLY A 222 9.12 13.03 -18.01
C GLY A 222 10.11 14.20 -18.01
N GLU A 223 10.07 15.10 -17.04
CA GLU A 223 10.80 16.37 -17.03
C GLU A 223 11.67 16.53 -15.78
N THR A 224 11.21 16.02 -14.63
CA THR A 224 11.84 16.27 -13.34
C THR A 224 12.23 15.01 -12.59
N GLU A 225 13.22 15.17 -11.72
CA GLU A 225 13.64 14.18 -10.73
C GLU A 225 13.82 14.92 -9.41
N ARG A 226 12.97 14.60 -8.44
CA ARG A 226 13.00 15.30 -7.15
C ARG A 226 12.98 14.31 -5.99
N LEU A 227 13.94 14.47 -5.09
CA LEU A 227 13.98 13.75 -3.82
C LEU A 227 13.23 14.56 -2.76
N TYR A 228 12.32 13.88 -2.06
CA TYR A 228 11.59 14.39 -0.90
C TYR A 228 12.10 13.64 0.33
N PRO A 229 12.92 14.26 1.17
CA PRO A 229 13.51 13.60 2.33
C PRO A 229 12.43 13.22 3.35
N ALA A 230 12.59 12.06 3.98
CA ALA A 230 11.75 11.66 5.12
C ALA A 230 12.15 12.43 6.37
N ARG A 231 11.23 12.55 7.32
CA ARG A 231 11.55 12.98 8.68
C ARG A 231 12.33 11.88 9.38
N GLN A 232 13.46 12.21 9.95
CA GLN A 232 14.26 11.28 10.75
C GLN A 232 13.52 10.99 12.07
N VAL A 233 13.28 9.71 12.33
CA VAL A 233 12.59 9.20 13.51
C VAL A 233 13.28 7.91 13.98
N GLU A 234 13.06 7.52 15.23
CA GLU A 234 13.44 6.19 15.69
C GLU A 234 12.41 5.17 15.18
N SER A 235 12.85 4.29 14.29
CA SER A 235 12.01 3.25 13.69
C SER A 235 11.83 2.08 14.66
N VAL A 236 10.57 1.73 14.93
CA VAL A 236 10.18 0.59 15.77
C VAL A 236 9.72 -0.58 14.91
N ASP A 237 8.91 -0.30 13.86
CA ASP A 237 8.36 -1.30 12.97
C ASP A 237 8.04 -0.63 11.62
N THR A 238 8.55 -1.19 10.52
CA THR A 238 8.33 -0.65 9.17
C THR A 238 7.11 -1.21 8.47
N THR A 239 6.35 -2.09 9.13
CA THR A 239 5.13 -2.69 8.60
C THR A 239 4.13 -1.60 8.22
N ALA A 240 3.54 -1.74 7.05
CA ALA A 240 2.56 -0.80 6.46
C ALA A 240 3.04 0.66 6.24
N ALA A 241 4.34 0.96 6.35
CA ALA A 241 4.86 2.31 6.04
C ALA A 241 4.54 2.74 4.60
N GLY A 242 4.74 1.85 3.62
CA GLY A 242 4.36 2.07 2.23
C GLY A 242 2.85 2.20 2.03
N ASP A 243 2.05 1.46 2.81
CA ASP A 243 0.59 1.57 2.76
C ASP A 243 0.13 2.92 3.33
N CYS A 244 0.72 3.35 4.46
CA CYS A 244 0.50 4.68 5.04
C CYS A 244 0.85 5.79 4.04
N PHE A 245 2.00 5.67 3.36
CA PHE A 245 2.43 6.61 2.33
C PHE A 245 1.39 6.71 1.20
N ASN A 246 0.93 5.58 0.65
CA ASN A 246 -0.05 5.56 -0.45
C ASN A 246 -1.40 6.13 -0.02
N GLY A 247 -1.90 5.77 1.16
CA GLY A 247 -3.15 6.31 1.70
C GLY A 247 -3.07 7.82 1.93
N ALA A 248 -1.96 8.30 2.51
CA ALA A 248 -1.73 9.72 2.74
C ALA A 248 -1.59 10.52 1.42
N LEU A 249 -0.87 9.98 0.44
CA LEU A 249 -0.74 10.58 -0.89
C LEU A 249 -2.09 10.72 -1.56
N ALA A 250 -2.89 9.65 -1.55
CA ALA A 250 -4.23 9.66 -2.15
C ALA A 250 -5.15 10.69 -1.47
N THR A 251 -5.15 10.73 -0.13
CA THR A 251 -5.95 11.70 0.63
C THR A 251 -5.55 13.14 0.29
N ALA A 252 -4.26 13.45 0.35
CA ALA A 252 -3.76 14.80 0.09
C ALA A 252 -4.06 15.27 -1.35
N LEU A 253 -3.87 14.39 -2.34
CA LEU A 253 -4.22 14.69 -3.73
C LEU A 253 -5.74 14.85 -3.94
N ALA A 254 -6.58 14.06 -3.27
CA ALA A 254 -8.03 14.16 -3.34
C ALA A 254 -8.55 15.49 -2.75
N GLU A 255 -7.88 16.00 -1.72
CA GLU A 255 -8.15 17.32 -1.12
C GLU A 255 -7.65 18.48 -1.98
N GLY A 256 -6.95 18.21 -3.10
CA GLY A 256 -6.43 19.25 -4.00
C GLY A 256 -5.11 19.87 -3.54
N MET A 257 -4.36 19.23 -2.62
CA MET A 257 -3.01 19.67 -2.29
C MET A 257 -2.13 19.64 -3.54
N ALA A 258 -1.22 20.61 -3.64
CA ALA A 258 -0.18 20.58 -4.67
C ALA A 258 0.67 19.30 -4.53
N GLU A 259 1.12 18.73 -5.64
CA GLU A 259 1.84 17.44 -5.67
C GLU A 259 3.02 17.41 -4.70
N ASP A 260 3.83 18.45 -4.69
CA ASP A 260 4.97 18.58 -3.78
C ASP A 260 4.55 18.51 -2.30
N GLU A 261 3.44 19.13 -1.96
CA GLU A 261 2.89 19.13 -0.60
C GLU A 261 2.30 17.77 -0.24
N ALA A 262 1.58 17.14 -1.19
CA ALA A 262 1.00 15.83 -1.00
C ALA A 262 2.09 14.75 -0.76
N ILE A 263 3.20 14.79 -1.49
CA ILE A 263 4.32 13.85 -1.28
C ILE A 263 5.01 14.10 0.08
N ARG A 264 5.19 15.37 0.47
CA ARG A 264 5.75 15.69 1.81
C ARG A 264 4.83 15.24 2.94
N PHE A 265 3.53 15.43 2.78
CA PHE A 265 2.52 14.95 3.72
C PHE A 265 2.55 13.42 3.83
N ALA A 266 2.64 12.71 2.71
CA ALA A 266 2.74 11.25 2.68
C ALA A 266 4.01 10.73 3.36
N ASN A 267 5.17 11.36 3.11
CA ASN A 267 6.42 11.02 3.81
C ASN A 267 6.31 11.23 5.32
N LEU A 268 5.67 12.31 5.75
CA LEU A 268 5.51 12.62 7.17
C LEU A 268 4.60 11.61 7.86
N ALA A 269 3.47 11.25 7.23
CA ALA A 269 2.58 10.22 7.73
C ALA A 269 3.28 8.85 7.85
N ALA A 270 4.03 8.46 6.81
CA ALA A 270 4.80 7.21 6.81
C ALA A 270 5.91 7.22 7.89
N SER A 271 6.57 8.36 8.11
CA SER A 271 7.57 8.51 9.19
C SER A 271 6.95 8.34 10.58
N LEU A 272 5.70 8.76 10.79
CA LEU A 272 4.98 8.50 12.03
C LEU A 272 4.60 7.02 12.19
N ALA A 273 4.12 6.40 11.14
CA ALA A 273 3.70 5.00 11.18
C ALA A 273 4.83 4.09 11.67
N VAL A 274 6.07 4.29 11.20
CA VAL A 274 7.22 3.44 11.60
C VAL A 274 7.66 3.59 13.05
N THR A 275 7.15 4.58 13.80
CA THR A 275 7.44 4.75 15.24
C THR A 275 6.62 3.85 16.14
N ARG A 276 5.71 3.03 15.60
CA ARG A 276 4.76 2.19 16.34
C ARG A 276 4.75 0.77 15.77
N LYS A 277 4.39 -0.19 16.61
CA LYS A 277 4.25 -1.60 16.18
C LYS A 277 2.92 -1.85 15.46
N GLY A 278 2.98 -2.71 14.44
CA GLY A 278 1.83 -3.25 13.73
C GLY A 278 1.51 -2.54 12.42
N ALA A 279 0.52 -3.05 11.70
CA ALA A 279 0.08 -2.52 10.41
C ALA A 279 -0.99 -1.41 10.61
N GLN A 280 -2.27 -1.76 10.70
CA GLN A 280 -3.34 -0.76 10.85
C GLN A 280 -3.27 -0.01 12.20
N SER A 281 -2.72 -0.63 13.24
CA SER A 281 -2.56 -0.01 14.56
C SER A 281 -1.49 1.07 14.61
N SER A 282 -0.52 1.06 13.70
CA SER A 282 0.57 2.05 13.65
C SER A 282 0.20 3.33 12.91
N LEU A 283 -0.86 3.31 12.11
CA LEU A 283 -1.26 4.42 11.24
C LEU A 283 -1.60 5.67 12.05
N PRO A 284 -1.06 6.85 11.69
CA PRO A 284 -1.31 8.10 12.39
C PRO A 284 -2.68 8.68 12.05
N ASP A 285 -3.18 9.53 12.95
CA ASP A 285 -4.31 10.39 12.69
C ASP A 285 -3.88 11.71 12.04
N ARG A 286 -4.82 12.41 11.41
CA ARG A 286 -4.59 13.68 10.71
C ARG A 286 -3.89 14.72 11.60
N GLU A 287 -4.39 14.90 12.84
CA GLU A 287 -3.87 15.88 13.78
C GLU A 287 -2.40 15.62 14.16
N GLU A 288 -1.99 14.36 14.21
CA GLU A 288 -0.61 13.98 14.51
C GLU A 288 0.32 14.41 13.39
N VAL A 289 -0.09 14.20 12.11
CA VAL A 289 0.68 14.60 10.94
C VAL A 289 0.78 16.12 10.83
N GLU A 290 -0.32 16.84 11.06
CA GLU A 290 -0.36 18.31 10.99
C GLU A 290 0.48 18.97 12.08
N ARG A 291 0.47 18.46 13.29
CA ARG A 291 1.36 18.92 14.38
C ARG A 291 2.82 18.89 13.96
N LEU A 292 3.26 17.76 13.40
CA LEU A 292 4.64 17.63 12.96
C LEU A 292 4.98 18.49 11.74
N SER A 293 4.00 18.82 10.89
CA SER A 293 4.17 19.74 9.78
C SER A 293 4.36 21.19 10.29
N GLY A 294 3.67 21.60 11.35
CA GLY A 294 3.79 22.92 11.98
C GLY A 294 5.19 23.16 12.59
N ASP A 295 5.70 22.17 13.33
CA ASP A 295 7.05 22.23 13.93
C ASP A 295 8.18 22.45 12.90
N ASN A 296 7.98 22.02 11.65
CA ASN A 296 8.96 22.23 10.58
C ASN A 296 8.95 23.67 10.03
N ARG A 297 7.80 24.36 10.06
CA ARG A 297 7.71 25.76 9.61
C ARG A 297 8.38 26.71 10.61
N GLU A 298 8.26 26.44 11.90
CA GLU A 298 8.89 27.25 12.95
C GLU A 298 10.43 27.07 13.03
N ARG A 299 10.96 25.91 12.63
CA ARG A 299 12.42 25.65 12.61
C ARG A 299 13.11 26.16 11.33
N SER A 300 12.35 26.54 10.31
CA SER A 300 12.84 27.02 9.02
C SER A 300 12.68 28.54 8.85
N ALA A 301 12.06 29.22 9.82
CA ALA A 301 11.91 30.68 9.93
C ALA A 301 12.91 31.25 10.95
#